data_10fc266fe8573453210620e9ce2511f2
#
_entry.id   10fc266fe8573453210620e9ce2511f2
#
_cell.length_a   1.000
_cell.length_b   1.000
_cell.length_c   1.000
_cell.angle_alpha   90.00
_cell.angle_beta   90.00
_cell.angle_gamma   90.00
#
_symmetry.space_group_name_H-M   'P 1'
#
loop_
_entity.id
_entity.type
_entity.pdbx_description
1 polymer ?
#
loop_
_entity_poly.entity_id
_entity_poly.type
_entity_poly.pdbx_seq_one_letter_code
_entity_poly.pdbx_strand_id
1 'polypeptide(L)'
;MAARIGISKTDVIDTAYELLGETQNVQAVTMTAVAARLGIRVQSLYAHVDGAKGLEREIALRSLQKLAQRLSQAAMGVAGIDAVRSVLHAQFDFALTHPAEFSASIYPPGTDAQILEAIADVNYPMHKILHDAG
;
A
#
# COMPACT_ATOMS: atom_id res chain seq x y z
N MET A 1 8.38 -25.33 -19.02
CA MET A 1 8.23 -24.88 -18.38
C MET A 1 7.71 -25.26 -17.42
N ALA A 2 8.08 -25.23 -16.92
CA ALA A 2 7.78 -25.74 -15.86
C ALA A 2 6.46 -25.59 -15.56
N ALA A 3 5.94 -26.53 -15.22
CA ALA A 3 4.70 -26.47 -14.84
C ALA A 3 4.58 -25.42 -13.87
N ARG A 4 3.93 -24.43 -14.19
CA ARG A 4 3.71 -23.49 -13.31
C ARG A 4 2.80 -23.99 -12.36
N ILE A 5 3.15 -24.01 -11.20
CA ILE A 5 2.26 -24.18 -10.14
C ILE A 5 1.40 -23.00 -10.14
N GLY A 6 0.30 -22.86 -10.01
CA GLY A 6 -0.58 -21.74 -10.16
C GLY A 6 -0.09 -20.45 -9.54
N ILE A 7 -0.52 -19.35 -10.07
CA ILE A 7 -0.23 -18.02 -9.59
C ILE A 7 -1.05 -17.77 -8.33
N SER A 8 -0.44 -17.21 -7.30
CA SER A 8 -1.13 -16.88 -6.06
C SER A 8 -1.64 -15.45 -6.08
N LYS A 9 -2.53 -15.13 -5.13
CA LYS A 9 -2.98 -13.76 -4.96
C LYS A 9 -1.79 -12.83 -4.67
N THR A 10 -0.82 -13.30 -3.87
CA THR A 10 0.37 -12.52 -3.58
C THR A 10 1.15 -12.18 -4.85
N ASP A 11 1.27 -13.14 -5.77
CA ASP A 11 1.94 -12.89 -7.05
C ASP A 11 1.24 -11.78 -7.84
N VAL A 12 -0.08 -11.79 -7.84
CA VAL A 12 -0.85 -10.75 -8.53
C VAL A 12 -0.60 -9.39 -7.91
N ILE A 13 -0.67 -9.29 -6.59
CA ILE A 13 -0.49 -8.01 -5.90
C ILE A 13 0.95 -7.52 -6.04
N ASP A 14 1.94 -8.41 -5.92
CA ASP A 14 3.34 -8.03 -6.10
C ASP A 14 3.57 -7.46 -7.49
N THR A 15 2.99 -8.09 -8.51
CA THR A 15 3.14 -7.61 -9.89
C THR A 15 2.48 -6.25 -10.09
N ALA A 16 1.28 -6.09 -9.52
CA ALA A 16 0.58 -4.80 -9.60
C ALA A 16 1.39 -3.70 -8.93
N TYR A 17 1.98 -4.01 -7.79
CA TYR A 17 2.79 -3.04 -7.05
C TYR A 17 4.08 -2.69 -7.80
N GLU A 18 4.70 -3.67 -8.48
CA GLU A 18 5.85 -3.41 -9.34
C GLU A 18 5.49 -2.45 -10.47
N LEU A 19 4.34 -2.70 -11.11
CA LEU A 19 3.86 -1.81 -12.17
C LEU A 19 3.61 -0.40 -11.65
N LEU A 20 3.08 -0.28 -10.44
CA LEU A 20 2.86 1.01 -9.81
C LEU A 20 4.19 1.75 -9.63
N GLY A 21 5.22 1.05 -9.16
CA GLY A 21 6.54 1.63 -8.97
C GLY A 21 7.18 2.06 -10.27
N GLU A 22 7.01 1.28 -11.33
CA GLU A 22 7.59 1.59 -12.64
C GLU A 22 6.90 2.74 -13.34
N THR A 23 5.57 2.78 -13.27
CA THR A 23 4.79 3.76 -14.02
C THR A 23 4.53 5.04 -13.23
N GLN A 24 4.58 4.96 -11.90
CA GLN A 24 4.19 6.06 -11.02
C GLN A 24 2.80 6.60 -11.37
N ASN A 25 1.93 5.70 -11.81
CA ASN A 25 0.58 6.05 -12.26
C ASN A 25 -0.39 4.93 -11.90
N VAL A 26 -1.23 5.17 -10.92
CA VAL A 26 -2.23 4.18 -10.47
C VAL A 26 -3.12 3.75 -11.64
N GLN A 27 -3.43 4.69 -12.54
CA GLN A 27 -4.30 4.39 -13.68
C GLN A 27 -3.67 3.41 -14.69
N ALA A 28 -2.35 3.28 -14.66
CA ALA A 28 -1.65 2.34 -15.54
C ALA A 28 -1.66 0.91 -15.01
N VAL A 29 -2.03 0.71 -13.74
CA VAL A 29 -2.04 -0.62 -13.13
C VAL A 29 -3.42 -1.23 -13.35
N THR A 30 -3.60 -1.77 -14.54
CA THR A 30 -4.89 -2.35 -14.95
C THR A 30 -4.83 -3.88 -14.86
N MET A 31 -6.00 -4.51 -14.85
CA MET A 31 -6.07 -5.97 -14.90
C MET A 31 -5.34 -6.52 -16.13
N THR A 32 -5.50 -5.85 -17.27
CA THR A 32 -4.82 -6.26 -18.51
C THR A 32 -3.31 -6.17 -18.38
N ALA A 33 -2.80 -5.08 -17.81
CA ALA A 33 -1.36 -4.89 -17.66
C ALA A 33 -0.75 -5.93 -16.70
N VAL A 34 -1.45 -6.21 -15.61
CA VAL A 34 -0.98 -7.22 -14.64
C VAL A 34 -0.97 -8.60 -15.26
N ALA A 35 -2.06 -8.95 -15.97
CA ALA A 35 -2.15 -10.25 -16.63
C ALA A 35 -1.04 -10.42 -17.67
N ALA A 36 -0.78 -9.37 -18.45
CA ALA A 36 0.27 -9.40 -19.47
C ALA A 36 1.65 -9.61 -18.83
N ARG A 37 1.91 -8.93 -17.73
CA ARG A 37 3.20 -9.07 -17.04
C ARG A 37 3.37 -10.47 -16.47
N LEU A 38 2.29 -11.10 -15.99
CA LEU A 38 2.32 -12.44 -15.46
C LEU A 38 2.26 -13.52 -16.52
N GLY A 39 1.95 -13.14 -17.75
CA GLY A 39 1.84 -14.11 -18.85
C GLY A 39 0.60 -14.99 -18.74
N ILE A 40 -0.48 -14.49 -18.16
CA ILE A 40 -1.73 -15.23 -18.01
C ILE A 40 -2.89 -14.43 -18.58
N ARG A 41 -4.05 -15.08 -18.67
CA ARG A 41 -5.24 -14.41 -19.14
C ARG A 41 -5.86 -13.56 -18.05
N VAL A 42 -6.52 -12.47 -18.45
CA VAL A 42 -7.22 -11.61 -17.51
C VAL A 42 -8.22 -12.39 -16.67
N GLN A 43 -8.92 -13.37 -17.30
CA GLN A 43 -9.89 -14.18 -16.57
C GLN A 43 -9.26 -14.88 -15.36
N SER A 44 -8.00 -15.28 -15.49
CA SER A 44 -7.31 -15.97 -14.39
C SER A 44 -7.11 -15.06 -13.18
N LEU A 45 -7.04 -13.75 -13.39
CA LEU A 45 -6.88 -12.82 -12.28
C LEU A 45 -8.13 -12.76 -11.41
N TYR A 46 -9.30 -13.00 -11.98
CA TYR A 46 -10.55 -12.91 -11.22
C TYR A 46 -10.65 -13.98 -10.13
N ALA A 47 -9.80 -15.00 -10.18
CA ALA A 47 -9.72 -15.98 -9.11
C ALA A 47 -9.02 -15.40 -7.87
N HIS A 48 -8.29 -14.30 -8.04
CA HIS A 48 -7.44 -13.74 -6.97
C HIS A 48 -7.87 -12.36 -6.51
N VAL A 49 -8.42 -11.54 -7.40
CA VAL A 49 -8.89 -10.21 -7.06
C VAL A 49 -10.25 -9.98 -7.67
N ASP A 50 -11.05 -9.16 -7.02
CA ASP A 50 -12.42 -8.90 -7.43
C ASP A 50 -12.46 -7.77 -8.46
N GLY A 51 -11.90 -8.03 -9.63
CA GLY A 51 -11.88 -7.07 -10.73
C GLY A 51 -10.95 -5.89 -10.47
N ALA A 52 -11.13 -4.84 -11.27
CA ALA A 52 -10.31 -3.64 -11.16
C ALA A 52 -10.43 -2.98 -9.79
N LYS A 53 -11.64 -2.97 -9.23
CA LYS A 53 -11.82 -2.37 -7.90
C LYS A 53 -11.14 -3.19 -6.82
N GLY A 54 -11.17 -4.51 -6.93
CA GLY A 54 -10.45 -5.37 -6.00
C GLY A 54 -8.95 -5.16 -6.08
N LEU A 55 -8.44 -5.00 -7.30
CA LEU A 55 -7.03 -4.73 -7.50
C LEU A 55 -6.64 -3.38 -6.88
N GLU A 56 -7.45 -2.37 -7.12
CA GLU A 56 -7.23 -1.02 -6.56
C GLU A 56 -7.20 -1.06 -5.03
N ARG A 57 -8.14 -1.80 -4.46
CA ARG A 57 -8.21 -1.98 -3.00
C ARG A 57 -6.95 -2.63 -2.45
N GLU A 58 -6.46 -3.68 -3.11
CA GLU A 58 -5.26 -4.38 -2.64
C GLU A 58 -4.03 -3.49 -2.74
N ILE A 59 -3.93 -2.68 -3.77
CA ILE A 59 -2.85 -1.71 -3.92
C ILE A 59 -2.91 -0.68 -2.79
N ALA A 60 -4.11 -0.18 -2.49
CA ALA A 60 -4.31 0.78 -1.41
C ALA A 60 -3.89 0.16 -0.06
N LEU A 61 -4.32 -1.07 0.19
CA LEU A 61 -3.99 -1.76 1.44
C LEU A 61 -2.48 -1.91 1.61
N ARG A 62 -1.80 -2.35 0.55
CA ARG A 62 -0.35 -2.52 0.61
C ARG A 62 0.37 -1.18 0.81
N SER A 63 -0.11 -0.14 0.14
CA SER A 63 0.48 1.20 0.28
C SER A 63 0.31 1.74 1.70
N LEU A 64 -0.87 1.52 2.29
CA LEU A 64 -1.11 1.91 3.67
C LEU A 64 -0.19 1.15 4.63
N GLN A 65 -0.03 -0.15 4.42
CA GLN A 65 0.83 -0.97 5.27
C GLN A 65 2.29 -0.51 5.19
N LYS A 66 2.74 -0.16 3.99
CA LYS A 66 4.10 0.32 3.78
C LYS A 66 4.31 1.67 4.46
N LEU A 67 3.35 2.56 4.33
CA LEU A 67 3.41 3.88 4.98
C LEU A 67 3.42 3.71 6.50
N ALA A 68 2.53 2.86 7.04
CA ALA A 68 2.47 2.61 8.47
C ALA A 68 3.81 2.11 9.00
N GLN A 69 4.45 1.21 8.26
CA GLN A 69 5.76 0.69 8.66
C GLN A 69 6.81 1.81 8.70
N ARG A 70 6.82 2.68 7.69
CA ARG A 70 7.77 3.81 7.63
C ARG A 70 7.58 4.76 8.80
N LEU A 71 6.32 5.07 9.13
CA LEU A 71 6.03 6.00 10.23
C LEU A 71 6.37 5.39 11.57
N SER A 72 6.08 4.09 11.76
CA SER A 72 6.44 3.41 12.99
C SER A 72 7.94 3.37 13.20
N GLN A 73 8.70 3.10 12.16
CA GLN A 73 10.16 3.09 12.21
C GLN A 73 10.70 4.47 12.57
N ALA A 74 10.10 5.52 12.01
CA ALA A 74 10.53 6.90 12.27
C ALA A 74 10.31 7.30 13.71
N ALA A 75 9.33 6.70 14.38
CA ALA A 75 9.01 7.02 15.76
C ALA A 75 9.87 6.25 16.78
N MET A 76 10.59 5.22 16.32
CA MET A 76 11.34 4.36 17.23
C MET A 76 12.52 5.11 17.85
N GLY A 77 12.63 5.02 19.18
CA GLY A 77 13.76 5.60 19.89
C GLY A 77 13.73 7.11 20.03
N VAL A 78 12.62 7.74 19.66
CA VAL A 78 12.47 9.19 19.72
C VAL A 78 11.21 9.52 20.49
N ALA A 79 11.21 10.63 21.21
CA ALA A 79 10.05 11.02 22.01
C ALA A 79 9.74 12.51 21.86
N GLY A 80 8.54 12.91 22.27
CA GLY A 80 8.13 14.29 22.31
C GLY A 80 8.11 14.94 20.93
N ILE A 81 8.54 16.21 20.89
CA ILE A 81 8.49 16.98 19.65
C ILE A 81 9.43 16.41 18.58
N ASP A 82 10.51 15.77 18.98
CA ASP A 82 11.43 15.15 18.03
C ASP A 82 10.75 13.96 17.33
N ALA A 83 9.92 13.23 18.06
CA ALA A 83 9.18 12.13 17.46
C ALA A 83 8.13 12.65 16.49
N VAL A 84 7.44 13.73 16.83
CA VAL A 84 6.49 14.37 15.93
C VAL A 84 7.18 14.78 14.63
N ARG A 85 8.33 15.46 14.77
CA ARG A 85 9.09 15.91 13.62
C ARG A 85 9.54 14.75 12.75
N SER A 86 10.01 13.67 13.39
CA SER A 86 10.49 12.48 12.67
C SER A 86 9.39 11.81 11.87
N VAL A 87 8.20 11.66 12.47
CA VAL A 87 7.06 11.04 11.79
C VAL A 87 6.57 11.89 10.62
N LEU A 88 6.44 13.20 10.83
CA LEU A 88 6.03 14.11 9.77
C LEU A 88 7.03 14.11 8.62
N HIS A 89 8.31 14.11 8.96
CA HIS A 89 9.37 14.07 7.95
C HIS A 89 9.28 12.78 7.12
N ALA A 90 9.06 11.65 7.78
CA ALA A 90 8.93 10.36 7.09
C ALA A 90 7.72 10.34 6.17
N GLN A 91 6.62 10.97 6.59
CA GLN A 91 5.42 11.04 5.77
C GLN A 91 5.65 11.88 4.52
N PHE A 92 6.27 13.06 4.67
CA PHE A 92 6.63 13.90 3.53
C PHE A 92 7.59 13.18 2.60
N ASP A 93 8.60 12.51 3.17
CA ASP A 93 9.57 11.78 2.38
C ASP A 93 8.89 10.70 1.54
N PHE A 94 7.97 9.96 2.14
CA PHE A 94 7.24 8.93 1.42
C PHE A 94 6.42 9.52 0.28
N ALA A 95 5.74 10.64 0.53
CA ALA A 95 4.94 11.31 -0.50
C ALA A 95 5.80 11.81 -1.66
N LEU A 96 7.01 12.29 -1.37
CA LEU A 96 7.88 12.82 -2.40
C LEU A 96 8.63 11.74 -3.17
N THR A 97 9.03 10.67 -2.49
CA THR A 97 9.81 9.61 -3.13
C THR A 97 8.95 8.49 -3.71
N HIS A 98 7.72 8.33 -3.21
CA HIS A 98 6.79 7.30 -3.66
C HIS A 98 5.42 7.91 -3.92
N PRO A 99 5.32 8.88 -4.86
CA PRO A 99 4.05 9.63 -5.02
C PRO A 99 2.88 8.77 -5.45
N ALA A 100 3.09 7.78 -6.29
CA ALA A 100 1.99 6.91 -6.72
C ALA A 100 1.47 6.04 -5.57
N GLU A 101 2.38 5.53 -4.75
CA GLU A 101 2.00 4.73 -3.59
C GLU A 101 1.32 5.60 -2.55
N PHE A 102 1.81 6.81 -2.33
CA PHE A 102 1.17 7.73 -1.40
C PHE A 102 -0.24 8.07 -1.88
N SER A 103 -0.39 8.34 -3.17
CA SER A 103 -1.70 8.61 -3.76
C SER A 103 -2.64 7.42 -3.57
N ALA A 104 -2.14 6.20 -3.78
CA ALA A 104 -2.94 4.98 -3.62
C ALA A 104 -3.36 4.77 -2.17
N SER A 105 -2.57 5.26 -1.22
CA SER A 105 -2.91 5.11 0.20
C SER A 105 -4.09 5.98 0.62
N ILE A 106 -4.43 6.99 -0.18
CA ILE A 106 -5.59 7.85 0.07
C ILE A 106 -6.79 7.16 -0.58
N TYR A 107 -7.36 6.24 0.16
CA TYR A 107 -8.42 5.36 -0.35
C TYR A 107 -9.63 5.47 0.57
N PRO A 108 -10.82 5.72 0.03
CA PRO A 108 -12.02 5.83 0.87
C PRO A 108 -12.35 4.47 1.50
N PRO A 109 -12.29 4.37 2.82
CA PRO A 109 -12.41 3.06 3.48
C PRO A 109 -13.83 2.50 3.53
N GLY A 110 -14.83 3.37 3.52
CA GLY A 110 -16.20 2.91 3.72
C GLY A 110 -16.31 2.08 4.99
N THR A 111 -16.81 0.85 4.85
CA THR A 111 -16.92 -0.08 5.95
C THR A 111 -15.90 -1.23 5.85
N ASP A 112 -14.89 -1.08 5.01
CA ASP A 112 -13.88 -2.12 4.81
C ASP A 112 -12.97 -2.21 6.05
N ALA A 113 -13.14 -3.28 6.81
CA ALA A 113 -12.45 -3.45 8.09
C ALA A 113 -10.93 -3.48 7.94
N GLN A 114 -10.41 -4.12 6.89
CA GLN A 114 -8.96 -4.19 6.69
C GLN A 114 -8.38 -2.81 6.34
N ILE A 115 -9.08 -2.06 5.52
CA ILE A 115 -8.63 -0.72 5.15
C ILE A 115 -8.68 0.20 6.38
N LEU A 116 -9.76 0.11 7.15
CA LEU A 116 -9.88 0.91 8.39
C LEU A 116 -8.76 0.59 9.37
N GLU A 117 -8.43 -0.68 9.52
CA GLU A 117 -7.33 -1.09 10.38
C GLU A 117 -5.99 -0.56 9.87
N ALA A 118 -5.77 -0.64 8.57
CA ALA A 118 -4.53 -0.15 7.98
C ALA A 118 -4.38 1.37 8.15
N ILE A 119 -5.48 2.11 8.03
CA ILE A 119 -5.49 3.55 8.27
C ILE A 119 -5.16 3.84 9.74
N ALA A 120 -5.74 3.06 10.65
CA ALA A 120 -5.45 3.21 12.07
C ALA A 120 -3.98 2.97 12.37
N ASP A 121 -3.37 1.99 11.69
CA ASP A 121 -1.94 1.70 11.86
C ASP A 121 -1.07 2.85 11.37
N VAL A 122 -1.48 3.53 10.29
CA VAL A 122 -0.77 4.71 9.80
C VAL A 122 -0.82 5.83 10.83
N ASN A 123 -1.97 6.01 11.46
CA ASN A 123 -2.18 7.11 12.42
C ASN A 123 -1.64 6.80 13.82
N TYR A 124 -1.40 5.53 14.11
CA TYR A 124 -1.02 5.11 15.46
C TYR A 124 0.24 5.79 16.01
N PRO A 125 1.34 5.87 15.26
CA PRO A 125 2.56 6.47 15.82
C PRO A 125 2.35 7.91 16.29
N MET A 126 1.67 8.73 15.48
CA MET A 126 1.41 10.12 15.86
C MET A 126 0.44 10.19 17.04
N HIS A 127 -0.59 9.37 17.02
CA HIS A 127 -1.58 9.33 18.09
C HIS A 127 -0.93 8.96 19.43
N LYS A 128 -0.04 7.96 19.39
CA LYS A 128 0.69 7.52 20.59
C LYS A 128 1.61 8.62 21.12
N ILE A 129 2.34 9.30 20.22
CA ILE A 129 3.23 10.38 20.62
C ILE A 129 2.46 11.49 21.31
N LEU A 130 1.33 11.89 20.73
CA LEU A 130 0.54 12.97 21.31
C LEU A 130 -0.10 12.56 22.62
N HIS A 131 -0.52 11.31 22.74
CA HIS A 131 -1.09 10.78 23.98
C HIS A 131 -0.02 10.75 25.09
N ASP A 132 1.18 10.27 24.77
CA ASP A 132 2.25 10.15 25.75
C ASP A 132 2.78 11.53 26.18
N ALA A 133 2.70 12.52 25.29
CA ALA A 133 3.16 13.88 25.59
C ALA A 133 2.14 14.67 26.41
N GLY A 134 0.87 14.29 26.32
CA GLY A 134 -0.20 14.93 27.05
C GLY A 134 -0.28 14.46 28.47
#